data_55a6fde6e4470ede73b7e6beeaa80459
#
_entry.id   55a6fde6e4470ede73b7e6beeaa80459
#
_cell.length_a   1.000
_cell.length_b   1.000
_cell.length_c   1.000
_cell.angle_alpha   90.00
_cell.angle_beta   90.00
_cell.angle_gamma   90.00
#
_symmetry.space_group_name_H-M   'P 1'
#
loop_
_entity.id
_entity.type
_entity.pdbx_description
1 polymer ?
#
loop_
_entity_poly.entity_id
_entity_poly.type
_entity_poly.pdbx_seq_one_letter_code
_entity_poly.pdbx_strand_id
1 'polypeptide(L)'
;MDKPFAITLDVGSSLANRTGSWRSERPVYVDRLPPCNNACPAGENIQKWLYAAEAGDVVGGVAGSLAGQGSPGPIDAKGEAGYQAAWRQIMADNPFPAVMGRVCYHPCETACNRGQLDEAVGINAVERFLGDLAITEGWAVPAPETSSGKRVLVVGAGPSGLSAAYHLRRLGHEVEIHEAGPKPGGMMRFGIPRYRLPREVLDAEIQRIVDLGVTIRTDTKVADLEVTMAEQGFDAAFLAVGAHIGRRAYIPAGESAKILDAVSLLRSMEGEEKPLLGRRVVIYGGGNTAMDAARTAKRLGATESVVVYRRTRDRMPAHDIEVEEAIDEGVLMRWLSTIRSVEAGKVVVERMELDDTGFPQPTGELEELAADTVVLALGQDVDLSLIEGHRDIEVTDGVVQVGTDLMTGRAGVFAGGDMVPDERTVTVAIGHGHRAASHVDAWLRGERFVPEPPADLAGFDLLNTWYYADAPATVRPMLDSARRRDTFDEVVGGLAPSTALFEARRCMSCGNCFGCDNCFGVCPDNAVI
;
A
#
# COMPACT_ATOMS: atom_id res chain seq x y z
N MET A 1 -15.69 46.35 -34.63
CA MET A 1 -14.39 47.05 -34.57
C MET A 1 -13.40 46.05 -34.03
N ASP A 2 -12.52 45.60 -34.86
CA ASP A 2 -11.45 44.73 -34.40
C ASP A 2 -10.54 45.54 -33.49
N LYS A 3 -10.47 45.13 -32.25
CA LYS A 3 -9.63 45.81 -31.27
C LYS A 3 -8.16 45.53 -31.61
N PRO A 4 -7.33 46.56 -31.70
CA PRO A 4 -5.90 46.38 -31.99
C PRO A 4 -5.12 46.06 -30.72
N PHE A 5 -5.59 45.11 -29.94
CA PHE A 5 -4.85 44.67 -28.78
C PHE A 5 -3.90 43.53 -29.15
N ALA A 6 -2.69 43.59 -28.64
CA ALA A 6 -1.74 42.48 -28.76
C ALA A 6 -2.23 41.26 -28.00
N ILE A 7 -3.03 41.49 -26.95
CA ILE A 7 -3.64 40.46 -26.09
C ILE A 7 -5.16 40.49 -26.33
N THR A 8 -5.74 39.37 -26.70
CA THR A 8 -7.19 39.25 -26.86
C THR A 8 -7.92 39.35 -25.52
N LEU A 9 -9.08 39.97 -25.51
CA LEU A 9 -10.03 39.93 -24.37
C LEU A 9 -10.97 38.71 -24.48
N ASP A 10 -10.94 38.02 -25.61
CA ASP A 10 -11.66 36.78 -25.80
C ASP A 10 -10.74 35.62 -25.44
N VAL A 11 -10.80 35.23 -24.20
CA VAL A 11 -10.02 34.11 -23.63
C VAL A 11 -10.37 32.73 -24.24
N GLY A 12 -11.33 32.67 -25.13
CA GLY A 12 -11.70 31.44 -25.86
C GLY A 12 -10.95 31.24 -27.17
N SER A 13 -10.06 32.14 -27.61
CA SER A 13 -9.46 32.05 -28.92
C SER A 13 -8.07 32.67 -29.06
N SER A 14 -7.04 31.82 -29.22
CA SER A 14 -5.70 32.25 -29.64
C SER A 14 -5.66 32.76 -31.08
N LEU A 15 -6.67 32.47 -31.91
CA LEU A 15 -6.76 32.96 -33.29
C LEU A 15 -6.92 34.46 -33.37
N ALA A 16 -7.31 35.14 -32.28
CA ALA A 16 -7.35 36.58 -32.18
C ALA A 16 -5.96 37.22 -32.05
N ASN A 17 -4.96 36.46 -31.64
CA ASN A 17 -3.58 36.91 -31.51
C ASN A 17 -2.96 37.05 -32.92
N ARG A 18 -2.19 38.10 -33.11
CA ARG A 18 -1.55 38.40 -34.42
C ARG A 18 -0.08 38.05 -34.48
N THR A 19 0.39 37.21 -33.57
CA THR A 19 1.78 36.80 -33.45
C THR A 19 2.00 35.39 -33.96
N GLY A 20 3.03 35.19 -34.76
CA GLY A 20 3.54 33.89 -35.18
C GLY A 20 2.52 32.92 -35.80
N SER A 21 2.76 31.63 -35.65
CA SER A 21 1.93 30.50 -36.14
C SER A 21 0.62 30.31 -35.34
N TRP A 22 0.41 31.05 -34.28
CA TRP A 22 -0.80 31.02 -33.45
C TRP A 22 -2.09 31.32 -34.22
N ARG A 23 -1.99 31.86 -35.40
CA ARG A 23 -3.15 32.14 -36.27
C ARG A 23 -3.75 30.88 -36.87
N SER A 24 -2.99 29.84 -36.98
CA SER A 24 -3.38 28.60 -37.65
C SER A 24 -3.28 27.36 -36.77
N GLU A 25 -2.66 27.49 -35.57
CA GLU A 25 -2.41 26.39 -34.64
C GLU A 25 -3.01 26.70 -33.30
N ARG A 26 -3.54 25.69 -32.62
CA ARG A 26 -4.00 25.73 -31.26
C ARG A 26 -3.03 24.96 -30.37
N PRO A 27 -2.62 25.48 -29.22
CA PRO A 27 -1.94 24.68 -28.23
C PRO A 27 -2.88 23.57 -27.74
N VAL A 28 -2.35 22.38 -27.65
CA VAL A 28 -3.04 21.23 -27.07
C VAL A 28 -2.34 20.89 -25.76
N TYR A 29 -3.12 20.83 -24.68
CA TYR A 29 -2.58 20.34 -23.41
C TYR A 29 -2.35 18.84 -23.53
N VAL A 30 -1.12 18.42 -23.29
CA VAL A 30 -0.76 17.00 -23.29
C VAL A 30 -0.51 16.61 -21.85
N ASP A 31 -1.45 15.85 -21.28
CA ASP A 31 -1.25 15.24 -19.99
C ASP A 31 -0.21 14.13 -20.12
N ARG A 32 0.75 14.13 -19.22
CA ARG A 32 1.73 13.04 -19.08
C ARG A 32 1.54 12.37 -17.73
N LEU A 33 1.88 11.09 -17.68
CA LEU A 33 1.77 10.32 -16.43
C LEU A 33 2.98 10.60 -15.53
N PRO A 34 2.78 11.14 -14.32
CA PRO A 34 3.86 11.28 -13.35
C PRO A 34 4.46 9.91 -13.00
N PRO A 35 5.80 9.78 -12.90
CA PRO A 35 6.42 8.49 -12.55
C PRO A 35 5.95 7.95 -11.19
N CYS A 36 5.68 8.82 -10.20
CA CYS A 36 5.14 8.41 -8.90
C CYS A 36 3.74 7.79 -9.03
N ASN A 37 2.84 8.37 -9.85
CA ASN A 37 1.51 7.80 -10.10
C ASN A 37 1.63 6.43 -10.80
N ASN A 38 2.51 6.34 -11.81
CA ASN A 38 2.74 5.10 -12.54
C ASN A 38 3.29 3.98 -11.65
N ALA A 39 4.10 4.33 -10.66
CA ALA A 39 4.73 3.36 -9.76
C ALA A 39 3.82 2.95 -8.59
N CYS A 40 2.69 3.64 -8.36
CA CYS A 40 1.81 3.31 -7.25
C CYS A 40 0.92 2.09 -7.58
N PRO A 41 1.07 0.95 -6.88
CA PRO A 41 0.23 -0.22 -7.14
C PRO A 41 -1.24 -0.03 -6.75
N ALA A 42 -1.54 0.91 -5.84
CA ALA A 42 -2.91 1.28 -5.47
C ALA A 42 -3.60 2.14 -6.55
N GLY A 43 -2.81 2.73 -7.47
CA GLY A 43 -3.32 3.56 -8.56
C GLY A 43 -3.61 5.00 -8.16
N GLU A 44 -2.98 5.49 -7.10
CA GLU A 44 -3.22 6.85 -6.61
C GLU A 44 -2.74 7.93 -7.58
N ASN A 45 -3.54 8.99 -7.70
CA ASN A 45 -3.10 10.23 -8.33
C ASN A 45 -2.31 11.09 -7.34
N ILE A 46 -1.07 10.66 -7.07
CA ILE A 46 -0.18 11.25 -6.06
C ILE A 46 0.10 12.71 -6.33
N GLN A 47 0.41 13.06 -7.58
CA GLN A 47 0.66 14.44 -7.97
C GLN A 47 -0.54 15.34 -7.61
N LYS A 48 -1.76 14.88 -7.87
CA LYS A 48 -2.97 15.66 -7.64
C LYS A 48 -3.21 15.93 -6.16
N TRP A 49 -3.07 14.92 -5.31
CA TRP A 49 -3.30 15.13 -3.89
C TRP A 49 -2.14 15.88 -3.20
N LEU A 50 -0.87 15.68 -3.62
CA LEU A 50 0.26 16.50 -3.13
C LEU A 50 0.04 17.97 -3.45
N TYR A 51 -0.38 18.28 -4.66
CA TYR A 51 -0.67 19.65 -5.07
C TYR A 51 -1.84 20.25 -4.25
N ALA A 52 -2.91 19.48 -3.98
CA ALA A 52 -3.96 19.94 -3.07
C ALA A 52 -3.40 20.22 -1.66
N ALA A 53 -2.47 19.39 -1.16
CA ALA A 53 -1.85 19.55 0.15
C ALA A 53 -0.96 20.80 0.27
N GLU A 54 -0.40 21.32 -0.84
CA GLU A 54 0.40 22.55 -0.86
C GLU A 54 -0.34 23.79 -0.33
N ALA A 55 -1.67 23.79 -0.38
CA ALA A 55 -2.48 24.87 0.17
C ALA A 55 -2.52 24.88 1.71
N GLY A 56 -2.11 23.78 2.34
CA GLY A 56 -2.06 23.65 3.80
C GLY A 56 -3.43 23.55 4.44
N ASP A 57 -3.54 24.06 5.66
CA ASP A 57 -4.80 24.13 6.40
C ASP A 57 -5.58 25.38 5.97
N VAL A 58 -6.65 25.16 5.20
CA VAL A 58 -7.50 26.25 4.74
C VAL A 58 -8.67 26.41 5.70
N VAL A 59 -8.57 27.40 6.59
CA VAL A 59 -9.66 27.73 7.51
C VAL A 59 -10.76 28.49 6.75
N GLY A 60 -11.94 27.89 6.63
CA GLY A 60 -13.16 28.55 6.19
C GLY A 60 -13.41 28.63 4.69
N GLY A 61 -12.89 27.68 3.89
CA GLY A 61 -13.31 27.52 2.47
C GLY A 61 -12.85 28.63 1.51
N VAL A 62 -12.11 29.61 2.00
CA VAL A 62 -11.45 30.63 1.19
C VAL A 62 -9.96 30.41 1.33
N ALA A 63 -9.28 30.09 0.23
CA ALA A 63 -7.83 30.10 0.21
C ALA A 63 -7.35 31.44 0.78
N GLY A 64 -6.89 31.39 2.03
CA GLY A 64 -6.36 32.57 2.68
C GLY A 64 -5.25 33.10 1.79
N SER A 65 -5.45 34.28 1.22
CA SER A 65 -4.45 35.02 0.49
C SER A 65 -3.24 35.15 1.40
N LEU A 66 -2.30 34.20 1.31
CA LEU A 66 -0.93 34.51 1.68
C LEU A 66 -0.48 35.56 0.68
N ALA A 67 -0.60 36.82 1.10
CA ALA A 67 -0.06 37.96 0.40
C ALA A 67 1.45 37.74 0.24
N GLY A 68 1.84 37.30 -0.93
CA GLY A 68 3.21 36.99 -1.26
C GLY A 68 3.29 35.85 -2.28
N GLN A 69 2.96 36.16 -3.56
CA GLN A 69 3.41 35.41 -4.73
C GLN A 69 3.10 33.90 -4.76
N GLY A 70 1.87 33.57 -5.14
CA GLY A 70 1.50 32.21 -5.50
C GLY A 70 0.04 32.17 -5.90
N SER A 71 -0.24 31.61 -7.06
CA SER A 71 -1.59 31.30 -7.51
C SER A 71 -2.34 30.52 -6.43
N PRO A 72 -3.67 30.65 -6.34
CA PRO A 72 -4.45 29.79 -5.45
C PRO A 72 -4.15 28.33 -5.80
N GLY A 73 -3.85 27.52 -4.79
CA GLY A 73 -3.60 26.08 -4.97
C GLY A 73 -4.80 25.39 -5.63
N PRO A 74 -4.62 24.17 -6.12
CA PRO A 74 -5.64 23.48 -6.89
C PRO A 74 -6.89 23.26 -6.06
N ILE A 75 -7.94 23.52 -6.71
CA ILE A 75 -9.30 23.39 -6.26
C ILE A 75 -9.76 22.00 -6.68
N ASP A 76 -10.37 21.21 -5.82
CA ASP A 76 -11.06 20.01 -6.25
C ASP A 76 -12.24 20.37 -7.17
N ALA A 77 -12.92 19.37 -7.74
CA ALA A 77 -14.09 19.60 -8.60
C ALA A 77 -15.23 20.40 -7.93
N LYS A 78 -15.13 20.66 -6.61
CA LYS A 78 -16.08 21.46 -5.82
C LYS A 78 -15.53 22.82 -5.36
N GLY A 79 -14.30 23.16 -5.75
CA GLY A 79 -13.66 24.41 -5.36
C GLY A 79 -12.95 24.37 -3.99
N GLU A 80 -12.69 23.18 -3.45
CA GLU A 80 -12.00 23.00 -2.17
C GLU A 80 -10.49 22.80 -2.37
N ALA A 81 -9.67 23.39 -1.52
CA ALA A 81 -8.22 23.22 -1.48
C ALA A 81 -7.78 22.80 -0.08
N GLY A 82 -6.52 22.38 0.07
CA GLY A 82 -5.92 22.08 1.36
C GLY A 82 -5.96 20.61 1.76
N TYR A 83 -5.65 20.34 3.01
CA TYR A 83 -5.44 18.97 3.50
C TYR A 83 -6.66 18.06 3.37
N GLN A 84 -7.86 18.57 3.60
CA GLN A 84 -9.08 17.76 3.46
C GLN A 84 -9.35 17.42 1.99
N ALA A 85 -9.11 18.36 1.07
CA ALA A 85 -9.24 18.11 -0.37
C ALA A 85 -8.19 17.08 -0.83
N ALA A 86 -6.94 17.20 -0.36
CA ALA A 86 -5.89 16.23 -0.62
C ALA A 86 -6.27 14.83 -0.13
N TRP A 87 -6.75 14.71 1.09
CA TRP A 87 -7.23 13.46 1.64
C TRP A 87 -8.38 12.85 0.81
N ARG A 88 -9.35 13.66 0.38
CA ARG A 88 -10.43 13.17 -0.49
C ARG A 88 -9.93 12.63 -1.83
N GLN A 89 -8.85 13.21 -2.38
CA GLN A 89 -8.22 12.68 -3.59
C GLN A 89 -7.58 11.31 -3.32
N ILE A 90 -6.86 11.14 -2.18
CA ILE A 90 -6.34 9.83 -1.79
C ILE A 90 -7.47 8.81 -1.66
N MET A 91 -8.55 9.18 -0.95
CA MET A 91 -9.72 8.33 -0.73
C MET A 91 -10.48 7.97 -2.01
N ALA A 92 -10.19 8.62 -3.15
CA ALA A 92 -10.73 8.21 -4.43
C ALA A 92 -10.18 6.84 -4.87
N ASP A 93 -8.93 6.56 -4.53
CA ASP A 93 -8.16 5.40 -4.98
C ASP A 93 -7.78 4.45 -3.84
N ASN A 94 -7.44 4.99 -2.67
CA ASN A 94 -6.93 4.26 -1.50
C ASN A 94 -7.71 4.60 -0.23
N PRO A 95 -8.45 3.64 0.38
CA PRO A 95 -9.22 3.88 1.59
C PRO A 95 -8.40 3.86 2.90
N PHE A 96 -7.08 3.66 2.84
CA PHE A 96 -6.19 3.43 3.98
C PHE A 96 -4.98 4.36 4.05
N PRO A 97 -5.12 5.70 3.91
CA PRO A 97 -3.96 6.59 3.88
C PRO A 97 -3.11 6.56 5.16
N ALA A 98 -3.72 6.44 6.34
CA ALA A 98 -2.98 6.37 7.59
C ALA A 98 -2.24 5.04 7.76
N VAL A 99 -2.84 3.93 7.33
CA VAL A 99 -2.20 2.60 7.30
C VAL A 99 -1.08 2.59 6.26
N MET A 100 -1.35 3.05 5.03
CA MET A 100 -0.36 3.02 3.95
C MET A 100 0.85 3.90 4.25
N GLY A 101 0.65 5.06 4.87
CA GLY A 101 1.73 5.90 5.36
C GLY A 101 2.64 5.25 6.43
N ARG A 102 2.30 4.02 6.89
CA ARG A 102 3.07 3.22 7.84
C ARG A 102 3.65 1.93 7.26
N VAL A 103 2.96 1.32 6.29
CA VAL A 103 3.29 -0.04 5.84
C VAL A 103 3.65 -0.16 4.37
N CYS A 104 3.40 0.88 3.56
CA CYS A 104 3.81 0.91 2.15
C CYS A 104 5.33 1.00 2.03
N TYR A 105 5.90 0.29 1.07
CA TYR A 105 7.32 0.40 0.70
C TYR A 105 7.61 1.54 -0.30
N HIS A 106 6.63 2.38 -0.54
CA HIS A 106 6.65 3.63 -1.32
C HIS A 106 7.47 3.60 -2.64
N PRO A 107 7.15 2.69 -3.58
CA PRO A 107 7.82 2.66 -4.88
C PRO A 107 7.65 3.98 -5.66
N CYS A 108 6.64 4.76 -5.31
CA CYS A 108 6.43 6.11 -5.83
C CYS A 108 7.58 7.07 -5.51
N GLU A 109 8.20 6.96 -4.32
CA GLU A 109 9.36 7.76 -3.95
C GLU A 109 10.60 7.33 -4.74
N THR A 110 10.79 6.02 -4.93
CA THR A 110 11.87 5.48 -5.77
C THR A 110 11.77 5.98 -7.21
N ALA A 111 10.55 6.12 -7.74
CA ALA A 111 10.30 6.62 -9.09
C ALA A 111 10.23 8.16 -9.18
N CYS A 112 10.30 8.88 -8.07
CA CYS A 112 10.12 10.32 -8.04
C CYS A 112 11.21 11.06 -8.81
N ASN A 113 10.83 11.87 -9.80
CA ASN A 113 11.78 12.69 -10.56
C ASN A 113 12.63 13.62 -9.68
N ARG A 114 12.09 14.10 -8.56
CA ARG A 114 12.84 14.95 -7.64
C ARG A 114 14.10 14.27 -7.13
N GLY A 115 14.10 12.95 -6.98
CA GLY A 115 15.27 12.17 -6.59
C GLY A 115 16.47 12.30 -7.56
N GLN A 116 16.26 12.84 -8.77
CA GLN A 116 17.33 13.13 -9.72
C GLN A 116 17.87 14.57 -9.58
N LEU A 117 17.18 15.43 -8.81
CA LEU A 117 17.63 16.80 -8.53
C LEU A 117 18.35 16.87 -7.19
N ASP A 118 17.70 16.41 -6.13
CA ASP A 118 18.23 16.35 -4.77
C ASP A 118 17.83 15.04 -4.08
N GLU A 119 16.69 15.00 -3.40
CA GLU A 119 16.13 13.83 -2.74
C GLU A 119 14.65 13.69 -3.10
N ALA A 120 14.14 12.46 -3.22
CA ALA A 120 12.75 12.21 -3.51
C ALA A 120 11.82 12.94 -2.52
N VAL A 121 10.61 13.29 -2.96
CA VAL A 121 9.57 13.82 -2.08
C VAL A 121 9.15 12.72 -1.10
N GLY A 122 9.03 13.05 0.19
CA GLY A 122 8.53 12.13 1.21
C GLY A 122 7.01 11.92 1.09
N ILE A 123 6.59 11.31 -0.01
CA ILE A 123 5.20 11.10 -0.41
C ILE A 123 4.46 10.32 0.67
N ASN A 124 5.05 9.19 1.09
CA ASN A 124 4.48 8.33 2.12
C ASN A 124 4.33 9.03 3.48
N ALA A 125 5.27 9.93 3.82
CA ALA A 125 5.20 10.70 5.05
C ALA A 125 4.06 11.74 5.03
N VAL A 126 3.80 12.38 3.88
CA VAL A 126 2.67 13.31 3.71
C VAL A 126 1.34 12.56 3.67
N GLU A 127 1.27 11.42 2.98
CA GLU A 127 0.10 10.53 2.98
C GLU A 127 -0.30 10.14 4.41
N ARG A 128 0.67 9.69 5.21
CA ARG A 128 0.48 9.39 6.63
C ARG A 128 -0.07 10.59 7.40
N PHE A 129 0.53 11.76 7.21
CA PHE A 129 0.08 12.99 7.88
C PHE A 129 -1.39 13.28 7.57
N LEU A 130 -1.80 13.19 6.31
CA LEU A 130 -3.18 13.42 5.88
C LEU A 130 -4.13 12.36 6.44
N GLY A 131 -3.71 11.10 6.47
CA GLY A 131 -4.48 10.00 7.06
C GLY A 131 -4.69 10.16 8.56
N ASP A 132 -3.63 10.49 9.32
CA ASP A 132 -3.67 10.73 10.76
C ASP A 132 -4.52 11.96 11.10
N LEU A 133 -4.39 13.02 10.31
CA LEU A 133 -5.22 14.22 10.45
C LEU A 133 -6.70 13.91 10.22
N ALA A 134 -7.01 13.13 9.19
CA ALA A 134 -8.38 12.71 8.88
C ALA A 134 -9.02 11.89 10.01
N ILE A 135 -8.24 11.06 10.70
CA ILE A 135 -8.71 10.34 11.89
C ILE A 135 -8.97 11.31 13.03
N THR A 136 -8.03 12.22 13.29
CA THR A 136 -8.13 13.20 14.39
C THR A 136 -9.32 14.15 14.22
N GLU A 137 -9.53 14.64 13.00
CA GLU A 137 -10.60 15.60 12.66
C GLU A 137 -11.94 14.90 12.36
N GLY A 138 -11.97 13.56 12.32
CA GLY A 138 -13.18 12.78 12.07
C GLY A 138 -13.73 12.98 10.64
N TRP A 139 -12.85 13.14 9.64
CA TRP A 139 -13.30 13.31 8.25
C TRP A 139 -13.98 12.04 7.74
N ALA A 140 -15.12 12.23 7.09
CA ALA A 140 -15.95 11.15 6.57
C ALA A 140 -16.05 11.19 5.04
N VAL A 141 -16.27 10.03 4.47
CA VAL A 141 -16.61 9.87 3.05
C VAL A 141 -18.14 9.86 2.94
N PRO A 142 -18.73 10.64 2.03
CA PRO A 142 -20.18 10.63 1.86
C PRO A 142 -20.66 9.26 1.36
N ALA A 143 -21.79 8.82 1.91
CA ALA A 143 -22.46 7.62 1.41
C ALA A 143 -22.95 7.84 -0.04
N PRO A 144 -23.04 6.79 -0.86
CA PRO A 144 -23.55 6.91 -2.22
C PRO A 144 -25.02 7.37 -2.20
N GLU A 145 -25.36 8.26 -3.11
CA GLU A 145 -26.72 8.84 -3.21
C GLU A 145 -27.74 7.85 -3.78
N THR A 146 -27.28 6.89 -4.58
CA THR A 146 -28.12 5.92 -5.29
C THR A 146 -27.71 4.49 -4.98
N SER A 147 -28.71 3.60 -4.87
CA SER A 147 -28.48 2.15 -4.78
C SER A 147 -28.52 1.52 -6.17
N SER A 148 -27.61 0.62 -6.45
CA SER A 148 -27.62 -0.21 -7.67
C SER A 148 -28.65 -1.34 -7.61
N GLY A 149 -29.16 -1.69 -6.42
CA GLY A 149 -29.98 -2.86 -6.16
C GLY A 149 -29.23 -4.20 -6.27
N LYS A 150 -27.89 -4.17 -6.39
CA LYS A 150 -27.03 -5.34 -6.51
C LYS A 150 -26.31 -5.65 -5.20
N ARG A 151 -26.13 -6.94 -4.91
CA ARG A 151 -25.49 -7.45 -3.71
C ARG A 151 -24.18 -8.16 -4.05
N VAL A 152 -23.10 -7.78 -3.40
CA VAL A 152 -21.77 -8.35 -3.63
C VAL A 152 -21.23 -8.98 -2.36
N LEU A 153 -20.83 -10.25 -2.45
CA LEU A 153 -20.09 -10.95 -1.41
C LEU A 153 -18.60 -10.67 -1.54
N VAL A 154 -17.97 -10.26 -0.46
CA VAL A 154 -16.52 -10.21 -0.34
C VAL A 154 -16.06 -11.27 0.65
N VAL A 155 -15.15 -12.14 0.25
CA VAL A 155 -14.63 -13.22 1.11
C VAL A 155 -13.25 -12.86 1.62
N GLY A 156 -13.19 -12.45 2.88
CA GLY A 156 -11.98 -12.01 3.58
C GLY A 156 -11.93 -10.49 3.79
N ALA A 157 -11.70 -10.09 5.05
CA ALA A 157 -11.56 -8.70 5.49
C ALA A 157 -10.09 -8.25 5.57
N GLY A 158 -9.24 -8.73 4.66
CA GLY A 158 -7.88 -8.23 4.46
C GLY A 158 -7.86 -6.94 3.62
N PRO A 159 -6.67 -6.38 3.31
CA PRO A 159 -6.55 -5.11 2.58
C PRO A 159 -7.28 -5.12 1.24
N SER A 160 -7.18 -6.22 0.48
CA SER A 160 -7.84 -6.33 -0.82
C SER A 160 -9.36 -6.37 -0.71
N GLY A 161 -9.90 -7.17 0.22
CA GLY A 161 -11.34 -7.27 0.43
C GLY A 161 -11.96 -5.98 0.96
N LEU A 162 -11.31 -5.34 1.93
CA LEU A 162 -11.74 -4.05 2.48
C LEU A 162 -11.71 -2.93 1.43
N SER A 163 -10.67 -2.90 0.58
CA SER A 163 -10.58 -1.95 -0.53
C SER A 163 -11.69 -2.20 -1.57
N ALA A 164 -11.90 -3.45 -1.98
CA ALA A 164 -12.98 -3.78 -2.91
C ALA A 164 -14.36 -3.39 -2.35
N ALA A 165 -14.61 -3.72 -1.08
CA ALA A 165 -15.87 -3.38 -0.42
C ALA A 165 -16.11 -1.87 -0.34
N TYR A 166 -15.07 -1.09 -0.03
CA TYR A 166 -15.11 0.36 -0.02
C TYR A 166 -15.53 0.93 -1.40
N HIS A 167 -14.84 0.53 -2.45
CA HIS A 167 -15.10 1.04 -3.79
C HIS A 167 -16.46 0.56 -4.33
N LEU A 168 -16.82 -0.71 -4.13
CA LEU A 168 -18.14 -1.23 -4.52
C LEU A 168 -19.28 -0.51 -3.81
N ARG A 169 -19.10 -0.22 -2.51
CA ARG A 169 -20.10 0.54 -1.76
C ARG A 169 -20.27 1.95 -2.30
N ARG A 170 -19.18 2.62 -2.66
CA ARG A 170 -19.22 3.96 -3.31
C ARG A 170 -19.94 3.94 -4.65
N LEU A 171 -19.87 2.83 -5.39
CA LEU A 171 -20.60 2.60 -6.65
C LEU A 171 -22.09 2.27 -6.44
N GLY A 172 -22.56 2.22 -5.17
CA GLY A 172 -23.96 2.03 -4.81
C GLY A 172 -24.38 0.59 -4.58
N HIS A 173 -23.44 -0.38 -4.57
CA HIS A 173 -23.78 -1.77 -4.29
C HIS A 173 -23.97 -2.01 -2.79
N GLU A 174 -24.81 -3.00 -2.46
CA GLU A 174 -24.86 -3.58 -1.12
C GLU A 174 -23.71 -4.58 -0.98
N VAL A 175 -22.83 -4.36 0.01
CA VAL A 175 -21.62 -5.15 0.17
C VAL A 175 -21.59 -5.79 1.54
N GLU A 176 -21.38 -7.09 1.56
CA GLU A 176 -21.19 -7.87 2.76
C GLU A 176 -19.86 -8.61 2.72
N ILE A 177 -19.04 -8.43 3.75
CA ILE A 177 -17.76 -9.12 3.90
C ILE A 177 -17.94 -10.27 4.88
N HIS A 178 -17.58 -11.49 4.44
CA HIS A 178 -17.46 -12.66 5.32
C HIS A 178 -16.00 -12.86 5.69
N GLU A 179 -15.68 -12.73 6.98
CA GLU A 179 -14.36 -12.90 7.56
C GLU A 179 -14.32 -14.13 8.46
N ALA A 180 -13.41 -15.05 8.17
CA ALA A 180 -13.26 -16.29 8.93
C ALA A 180 -12.71 -16.07 10.35
N GLY A 181 -11.93 -15.00 10.54
CA GLY A 181 -11.35 -14.64 11.82
C GLY A 181 -12.26 -13.77 12.69
N PRO A 182 -11.85 -13.54 13.96
CA PRO A 182 -12.65 -12.80 14.93
C PRO A 182 -12.61 -11.28 14.73
N LYS A 183 -11.70 -10.77 13.89
CA LYS A 183 -11.53 -9.33 13.65
C LYS A 183 -11.11 -9.07 12.20
N PRO A 184 -11.58 -7.96 11.59
CA PRO A 184 -11.14 -7.55 10.27
C PRO A 184 -9.71 -6.99 10.29
N GLY A 185 -9.07 -6.92 9.11
CA GLY A 185 -7.75 -6.36 8.90
C GLY A 185 -6.75 -7.34 8.26
N GLY A 186 -7.04 -8.66 8.25
CA GLY A 186 -6.17 -9.66 7.64
C GLY A 186 -4.70 -9.54 8.09
N MET A 187 -3.76 -9.58 7.14
CA MET A 187 -2.33 -9.47 7.45
C MET A 187 -1.91 -8.10 8.00
N MET A 188 -2.66 -7.03 7.76
CA MET A 188 -2.42 -5.74 8.43
C MET A 188 -2.57 -5.84 9.96
N ARG A 189 -3.47 -6.71 10.44
CA ARG A 189 -3.68 -6.96 11.88
C ARG A 189 -2.83 -8.10 12.41
N PHE A 190 -2.85 -9.23 11.71
CA PHE A 190 -2.33 -10.49 12.23
C PHE A 190 -0.89 -10.82 11.77
N GLY A 191 -0.36 -10.04 10.81
CA GLY A 191 1.00 -10.20 10.30
C GLY A 191 1.92 -9.04 10.63
N ILE A 192 1.43 -7.79 10.55
CA ILE A 192 2.24 -6.61 10.82
C ILE A 192 2.20 -6.28 12.32
N PRO A 193 3.37 -6.16 13.00
CA PRO A 193 3.41 -5.86 14.43
C PRO A 193 2.88 -4.47 14.78
N ARG A 194 2.41 -4.30 16.03
CA ARG A 194 1.86 -3.03 16.55
C ARG A 194 2.84 -1.87 16.51
N TYR A 195 4.12 -2.13 16.69
CA TYR A 195 5.16 -1.09 16.65
C TYR A 195 5.40 -0.53 15.24
N ARG A 196 4.87 -1.18 14.19
CA ARG A 196 4.81 -0.66 12.82
C ARG A 196 3.43 -0.11 12.48
N LEU A 197 2.36 -0.78 12.91
CA LEU A 197 0.98 -0.40 12.64
C LEU A 197 0.14 -0.46 13.92
N PRO A 198 -0.07 0.67 14.61
CA PRO A 198 -0.97 0.75 15.76
C PRO A 198 -2.38 0.30 15.41
N ARG A 199 -3.01 -0.47 16.28
CA ARG A 199 -4.32 -1.06 16.01
C ARG A 199 -5.45 -0.05 15.96
N GLU A 200 -5.35 1.01 16.76
CA GLU A 200 -6.28 2.14 16.75
C GLU A 200 -6.33 2.85 15.40
N VAL A 201 -5.22 2.95 14.68
CA VAL A 201 -5.17 3.51 13.33
C VAL A 201 -5.89 2.60 12.33
N LEU A 202 -5.57 1.30 12.37
CA LEU A 202 -6.22 0.31 11.52
C LEU A 202 -7.73 0.25 11.78
N ASP A 203 -8.13 0.24 13.06
CA ASP A 203 -9.53 0.17 13.45
C ASP A 203 -10.32 1.41 13.01
N ALA A 204 -9.71 2.61 13.10
CA ALA A 204 -10.33 3.84 12.66
C ALA A 204 -10.60 3.85 11.14
N GLU A 205 -9.66 3.38 10.33
CA GLU A 205 -9.84 3.33 8.87
C GLU A 205 -10.82 2.22 8.45
N ILE A 206 -10.82 1.07 9.11
CA ILE A 206 -11.85 0.03 8.89
C ILE A 206 -13.23 0.55 9.29
N GLN A 207 -13.34 1.26 10.43
CA GLN A 207 -14.60 1.83 10.89
C GLN A 207 -15.19 2.81 9.86
N ARG A 208 -14.36 3.59 9.18
CA ARG A 208 -14.80 4.49 8.09
C ARG A 208 -15.45 3.71 6.94
N ILE A 209 -14.97 2.51 6.63
CA ILE A 209 -15.58 1.62 5.61
C ILE A 209 -16.93 1.09 6.12
N VAL A 210 -17.03 0.71 7.39
CA VAL A 210 -18.28 0.29 8.02
C VAL A 210 -19.31 1.44 8.04
N ASP A 211 -18.87 2.64 8.40
CA ASP A 211 -19.73 3.83 8.44
C ASP A 211 -20.27 4.21 7.05
N LEU A 212 -19.57 3.84 5.98
CA LEU A 212 -20.06 3.97 4.60
C LEU A 212 -21.22 3.02 4.29
N GLY A 213 -21.47 2.03 5.15
CA GLY A 213 -22.56 1.05 5.04
C GLY A 213 -22.11 -0.32 4.50
N VAL A 214 -20.85 -0.68 4.65
CA VAL A 214 -20.37 -2.06 4.43
C VAL A 214 -20.66 -2.90 5.66
N THR A 215 -21.23 -4.09 5.47
CA THR A 215 -21.45 -5.05 6.55
C THR A 215 -20.28 -6.02 6.64
N ILE A 216 -19.67 -6.18 7.82
CA ILE A 216 -18.60 -7.17 8.07
C ILE A 216 -19.13 -8.21 9.05
N ARG A 217 -19.13 -9.49 8.63
CA ARG A 217 -19.45 -10.64 9.49
C ARG A 217 -18.17 -11.37 9.85
N THR A 218 -17.74 -11.23 11.06
CA THR A 218 -16.61 -11.98 11.63
C THR A 218 -17.02 -13.39 12.06
N ASP A 219 -16.04 -14.27 12.30
CA ASP A 219 -16.24 -15.69 12.64
C ASP A 219 -17.15 -16.42 11.64
N THR A 220 -17.13 -15.96 10.38
CA THR A 220 -18.01 -16.45 9.30
C THR A 220 -17.15 -16.97 8.14
N LYS A 221 -16.71 -18.22 8.26
CA LYS A 221 -15.94 -18.89 7.19
C LYS A 221 -16.88 -19.32 6.05
N VAL A 222 -16.61 -18.88 4.84
CA VAL A 222 -17.23 -19.41 3.61
C VAL A 222 -16.63 -20.78 3.33
N ALA A 223 -17.40 -21.81 3.52
CA ALA A 223 -16.96 -23.19 3.29
C ALA A 223 -17.13 -23.63 1.83
N ASP A 224 -18.18 -23.13 1.17
CA ASP A 224 -18.50 -23.34 -0.23
C ASP A 224 -19.03 -22.02 -0.80
N LEU A 225 -18.38 -21.54 -1.85
CA LEU A 225 -18.70 -20.26 -2.47
C LEU A 225 -20.08 -20.28 -3.13
N GLU A 226 -20.39 -21.34 -3.89
CA GLU A 226 -21.62 -21.43 -4.68
C GLU A 226 -22.84 -21.52 -3.78
N VAL A 227 -22.76 -22.36 -2.77
CA VAL A 227 -23.82 -22.51 -1.78
C VAL A 227 -24.08 -21.17 -1.07
N THR A 228 -23.01 -20.48 -0.64
CA THR A 228 -23.14 -19.20 0.06
C THR A 228 -23.76 -18.12 -0.83
N MET A 229 -23.33 -18.02 -2.09
CA MET A 229 -23.88 -17.05 -3.04
C MET A 229 -25.36 -17.32 -3.33
N ALA A 230 -25.72 -18.58 -3.58
CA ALA A 230 -27.08 -18.95 -3.92
C ALA A 230 -28.07 -18.79 -2.74
N GLU A 231 -27.69 -19.26 -1.55
CA GLU A 231 -28.58 -19.21 -0.37
C GLU A 231 -28.79 -17.78 0.12
N GLN A 232 -27.79 -16.91 -0.01
CA GLN A 232 -27.87 -15.53 0.48
C GLN A 232 -28.20 -14.52 -0.62
N GLY A 233 -28.30 -14.95 -1.89
CA GLY A 233 -28.74 -14.12 -3.00
C GLY A 233 -27.75 -13.02 -3.39
N PHE A 234 -26.46 -13.35 -3.47
CA PHE A 234 -25.44 -12.45 -3.99
C PHE A 234 -25.36 -12.51 -5.51
N ASP A 235 -25.24 -11.34 -6.16
CA ASP A 235 -25.14 -11.22 -7.63
C ASP A 235 -23.70 -11.47 -8.11
N ALA A 236 -22.68 -11.12 -7.32
CA ALA A 236 -21.27 -11.33 -7.62
C ALA A 236 -20.46 -11.62 -6.35
N ALA A 237 -19.24 -12.15 -6.52
CA ALA A 237 -18.32 -12.37 -5.42
C ALA A 237 -16.90 -11.86 -5.74
N PHE A 238 -16.23 -11.33 -4.71
CA PHE A 238 -14.80 -11.01 -4.73
C PHE A 238 -14.06 -11.83 -3.67
N LEU A 239 -13.15 -12.68 -4.12
CA LEU A 239 -12.34 -13.56 -3.27
C LEU A 239 -11.05 -12.84 -2.85
N ALA A 240 -10.84 -12.69 -1.55
CA ALA A 240 -9.72 -11.98 -0.94
C ALA A 240 -9.21 -12.68 0.32
N VAL A 241 -9.16 -14.02 0.32
CA VAL A 241 -8.79 -14.81 1.49
C VAL A 241 -7.31 -14.67 1.88
N GLY A 242 -6.48 -14.14 0.98
CA GLY A 242 -5.06 -13.92 1.22
C GLY A 242 -4.26 -15.21 1.34
N ALA A 243 -3.01 -15.12 1.84
CA ALA A 243 -2.12 -16.24 2.11
C ALA A 243 -1.74 -16.21 3.59
N HIS A 244 -2.34 -17.08 4.40
CA HIS A 244 -2.19 -17.05 5.85
C HIS A 244 -1.78 -18.41 6.47
N ILE A 245 -1.57 -19.45 5.64
CA ILE A 245 -1.08 -20.74 6.07
C ILE A 245 0.45 -20.73 5.99
N GLY A 246 1.15 -20.76 7.12
CA GLY A 246 2.61 -20.80 7.13
C GLY A 246 3.16 -22.07 6.48
N ARG A 247 4.12 -21.90 5.57
CA ARG A 247 4.81 -23.02 4.95
C ARG A 247 5.67 -23.75 5.96
N ARG A 248 5.59 -25.07 5.93
CA ARG A 248 6.40 -25.95 6.77
C ARG A 248 7.56 -26.52 5.96
N ALA A 249 8.74 -26.55 6.57
CA ALA A 249 9.86 -27.37 6.09
C ALA A 249 9.98 -28.59 6.98
N TYR A 250 10.35 -29.74 6.40
CA TYR A 250 10.77 -30.88 7.19
C TYR A 250 12.15 -30.58 7.75
N ILE A 251 12.22 -30.32 9.04
CA ILE A 251 13.46 -30.15 9.78
C ILE A 251 13.50 -31.26 10.83
N PRO A 252 14.51 -32.12 10.86
CA PRO A 252 14.68 -33.11 11.92
C PRO A 252 14.69 -32.40 13.29
N ALA A 253 13.76 -32.76 14.15
CA ALA A 253 13.59 -32.12 15.46
C ALA A 253 13.48 -33.17 16.56
N GLY A 254 14.17 -32.93 17.68
CA GLY A 254 14.01 -33.74 18.89
C GLY A 254 12.67 -33.47 19.58
N GLU A 255 12.20 -34.39 20.40
CA GLU A 255 10.88 -34.33 21.08
C GLU A 255 10.66 -33.06 21.93
N SER A 256 11.73 -32.43 22.42
CA SER A 256 11.66 -31.21 23.26
C SER A 256 11.98 -29.94 22.49
N ALA A 257 12.09 -29.99 21.16
CA ALA A 257 12.37 -28.81 20.34
C ALA A 257 11.12 -27.91 20.22
N LYS A 258 11.28 -26.63 20.53
CA LYS A 258 10.19 -25.65 20.36
C LYS A 258 10.30 -24.98 18.98
N ILE A 259 9.42 -25.39 18.07
CA ILE A 259 9.35 -24.85 16.72
C ILE A 259 7.98 -24.18 16.56
N LEU A 260 7.98 -22.92 16.12
CA LEU A 260 6.78 -22.11 15.87
C LEU A 260 6.75 -21.66 14.41
N ASP A 261 5.56 -21.41 13.90
CA ASP A 261 5.34 -20.71 12.64
C ASP A 261 5.30 -19.19 12.89
N ALA A 262 5.93 -18.41 12.02
CA ALA A 262 6.04 -16.95 12.20
C ALA A 262 4.68 -16.24 12.12
N VAL A 263 3.79 -16.67 11.21
CA VAL A 263 2.44 -16.07 11.11
C VAL A 263 1.64 -16.37 12.37
N SER A 264 1.71 -17.61 12.86
CA SER A 264 1.06 -18.01 14.11
C SER A 264 1.61 -17.24 15.32
N LEU A 265 2.93 -17.00 15.36
CA LEU A 265 3.57 -16.18 16.38
C LEU A 265 3.04 -14.75 16.36
N LEU A 266 3.06 -14.10 15.18
CA LEU A 266 2.60 -12.71 15.03
C LEU A 266 1.10 -12.59 15.32
N ARG A 267 0.28 -13.55 14.87
CA ARG A 267 -1.15 -13.61 15.18
C ARG A 267 -1.40 -13.72 16.70
N SER A 268 -0.60 -14.49 17.43
CA SER A 268 -0.75 -14.64 18.87
C SER A 268 -0.48 -13.34 19.65
N MET A 269 0.20 -12.37 19.02
CA MET A 269 0.40 -11.04 19.61
C MET A 269 -0.87 -10.21 19.75
N GLU A 270 -1.97 -10.61 19.10
CA GLU A 270 -3.29 -10.01 19.28
C GLU A 270 -4.07 -10.57 20.49
N GLY A 271 -3.59 -11.66 21.08
CA GLY A 271 -4.15 -12.23 22.30
C GLY A 271 -3.75 -11.45 23.56
N GLU A 272 -4.43 -11.74 24.67
CA GLU A 272 -4.13 -11.15 25.98
C GLU A 272 -2.80 -11.65 26.53
N GLU A 273 -2.49 -12.94 26.34
CA GLU A 273 -1.24 -13.54 26.78
C GLU A 273 -0.18 -13.49 25.68
N LYS A 274 0.99 -12.96 26.01
CA LYS A 274 2.13 -12.93 25.10
C LYS A 274 2.86 -14.26 25.07
N PRO A 275 3.30 -14.75 23.90
CA PRO A 275 4.02 -16.01 23.83
C PRO A 275 5.40 -15.92 24.50
N LEU A 276 5.76 -16.95 25.25
CA LEU A 276 7.08 -17.07 25.87
C LEU A 276 8.03 -17.75 24.86
N LEU A 277 9.01 -17.02 24.36
CA LEU A 277 9.97 -17.53 23.36
C LEU A 277 11.29 -18.01 23.96
N GLY A 278 11.61 -17.62 25.18
CA GLY A 278 12.92 -17.82 25.78
C GLY A 278 13.88 -16.68 25.45
N ARG A 279 15.15 -16.86 25.83
CA ARG A 279 16.17 -15.81 25.70
C ARG A 279 16.90 -15.83 24.36
N ARG A 280 16.94 -16.96 23.68
CA ARG A 280 17.65 -17.16 22.41
C ARG A 280 16.67 -17.70 21.39
N VAL A 281 16.39 -16.88 20.40
CA VAL A 281 15.39 -17.19 19.35
C VAL A 281 16.08 -17.20 18.00
N VAL A 282 15.92 -18.31 17.28
CA VAL A 282 16.42 -18.45 15.91
C VAL A 282 15.24 -18.35 14.95
N ILE A 283 15.31 -17.44 13.98
CA ILE A 283 14.31 -17.25 12.93
C ILE A 283 14.86 -17.81 11.63
N TYR A 284 14.13 -18.75 11.01
CA TYR A 284 14.53 -19.35 9.75
C TYR A 284 13.73 -18.80 8.58
N GLY A 285 14.37 -17.96 7.77
CA GLY A 285 13.80 -17.30 6.60
C GLY A 285 14.41 -15.93 6.33
N GLY A 286 14.07 -15.31 5.21
CA GLY A 286 14.67 -14.04 4.79
C GLY A 286 13.66 -13.02 4.22
N GLY A 287 12.36 -13.21 4.44
CA GLY A 287 11.32 -12.26 4.04
C GLY A 287 10.98 -11.26 5.15
N ASN A 288 10.10 -10.29 4.83
CA ASN A 288 9.63 -9.27 5.79
C ASN A 288 9.04 -9.90 7.07
N THR A 289 8.31 -11.01 6.93
CA THR A 289 7.77 -11.77 8.08
C THR A 289 8.87 -12.27 9.01
N ALA A 290 10.06 -12.62 8.48
CA ALA A 290 11.20 -13.03 9.31
C ALA A 290 11.76 -11.83 10.10
N MET A 291 11.84 -10.65 9.49
CA MET A 291 12.27 -9.41 10.14
C MET A 291 11.28 -9.04 11.26
N ASP A 292 9.99 -9.06 10.98
CA ASP A 292 8.94 -8.77 11.96
C ASP A 292 8.96 -9.77 13.13
N ALA A 293 9.13 -11.07 12.86
CA ALA A 293 9.24 -12.08 13.91
C ALA A 293 10.50 -11.90 14.76
N ALA A 294 11.64 -11.56 14.15
CA ALA A 294 12.91 -11.33 14.86
C ALA A 294 12.87 -10.10 15.77
N ARG A 295 12.32 -9.00 15.28
CA ARG A 295 12.12 -7.75 16.05
C ARG A 295 11.09 -7.95 17.16
N THR A 296 10.03 -8.71 16.90
CA THR A 296 9.03 -9.09 17.91
C THR A 296 9.67 -9.95 19.01
N ALA A 297 10.55 -10.91 18.66
CA ALA A 297 11.25 -11.71 19.66
C ALA A 297 12.11 -10.88 20.60
N LYS A 298 12.79 -9.83 20.08
CA LYS A 298 13.55 -8.86 20.93
C LYS A 298 12.63 -8.20 21.95
N ARG A 299 11.47 -7.68 21.52
CA ARG A 299 10.46 -7.02 22.37
C ARG A 299 9.80 -7.96 23.38
N LEU A 300 9.79 -9.25 23.10
CA LEU A 300 9.35 -10.30 24.03
C LEU A 300 10.43 -10.74 25.03
N GLY A 301 11.59 -10.05 25.06
CA GLY A 301 12.66 -10.26 26.01
C GLY A 301 13.75 -11.23 25.55
N ALA A 302 13.82 -11.59 24.28
CA ALA A 302 14.95 -12.35 23.76
C ALA A 302 16.24 -11.51 23.82
N THR A 303 17.23 -11.99 24.57
CA THR A 303 18.56 -11.36 24.61
C THR A 303 19.27 -11.51 23.28
N GLU A 304 19.04 -12.65 22.60
CA GLU A 304 19.60 -12.98 21.30
C GLU A 304 18.46 -13.38 20.35
N SER A 305 18.38 -12.69 19.22
CA SER A 305 17.48 -13.00 18.10
C SER A 305 18.33 -13.10 16.83
N VAL A 306 18.34 -14.28 16.21
CA VAL A 306 19.22 -14.61 15.07
C VAL A 306 18.38 -15.00 13.88
N VAL A 307 18.55 -14.32 12.76
CA VAL A 307 17.94 -14.71 11.48
C VAL A 307 18.91 -15.58 10.71
N VAL A 308 18.50 -16.78 10.37
CA VAL A 308 19.26 -17.73 9.53
C VAL A 308 18.67 -17.70 8.13
N TYR A 309 19.49 -17.35 7.15
CA TYR A 309 19.07 -17.25 5.76
C TYR A 309 20.08 -17.92 4.81
N ARG A 310 19.56 -18.74 3.88
CA ARG A 310 20.38 -19.62 3.03
C ARG A 310 21.12 -18.94 1.88
N ARG A 311 20.85 -17.64 1.61
CA ARG A 311 21.51 -16.85 0.56
C ARG A 311 22.21 -15.62 1.16
N THR A 312 22.72 -14.76 0.30
CA THR A 312 23.35 -13.49 0.66
C THR A 312 22.32 -12.38 0.95
N ARG A 313 22.77 -11.25 1.51
CA ARG A 313 21.90 -10.09 1.81
C ARG A 313 21.18 -9.58 0.55
N ASP A 314 21.92 -9.41 -0.55
CA ASP A 314 21.39 -8.94 -1.83
C ASP A 314 20.34 -9.86 -2.47
N ARG A 315 20.24 -11.09 -2.00
CA ARG A 315 19.26 -12.10 -2.43
C ARG A 315 18.11 -12.28 -1.43
N MET A 316 18.04 -11.46 -0.38
CA MET A 316 16.92 -11.53 0.56
C MET A 316 15.66 -10.93 -0.08
N PRO A 317 14.49 -11.58 0.10
CA PRO A 317 13.22 -11.02 -0.35
C PRO A 317 12.66 -9.95 0.60
N ALA A 318 13.27 -9.75 1.79
CA ALA A 318 12.92 -8.65 2.67
C ALA A 318 13.41 -7.32 2.08
N HIS A 319 12.63 -6.26 2.24
CA HIS A 319 13.05 -4.91 1.87
C HIS A 319 14.24 -4.45 2.72
N ASP A 320 15.18 -3.73 2.10
CA ASP A 320 16.42 -3.30 2.76
C ASP A 320 16.15 -2.52 4.04
N ILE A 321 15.16 -1.63 4.05
CA ILE A 321 14.76 -0.86 5.24
C ILE A 321 14.35 -1.75 6.42
N GLU A 322 13.66 -2.86 6.17
CA GLU A 322 13.26 -3.81 7.21
C GLU A 322 14.46 -4.56 7.79
N VAL A 323 15.42 -4.89 6.93
CA VAL A 323 16.66 -5.55 7.34
C VAL A 323 17.52 -4.59 8.17
N GLU A 324 17.66 -3.34 7.75
CA GLU A 324 18.40 -2.31 8.46
C GLU A 324 17.80 -2.00 9.82
N GLU A 325 16.50 -1.79 9.90
CA GLU A 325 15.80 -1.60 11.18
C GLU A 325 15.97 -2.80 12.12
N ALA A 326 15.94 -4.04 11.59
CA ALA A 326 16.16 -5.23 12.41
C ALA A 326 17.60 -5.27 12.98
N ILE A 327 18.59 -4.95 12.16
CA ILE A 327 20.00 -4.88 12.58
C ILE A 327 20.20 -3.78 13.64
N ASP A 328 19.64 -2.60 13.43
CA ASP A 328 19.68 -1.46 14.36
C ASP A 328 19.06 -1.80 15.72
N GLU A 329 18.04 -2.66 15.73
CA GLU A 329 17.40 -3.19 16.96
C GLU A 329 18.18 -4.36 17.57
N GLY A 330 19.33 -4.74 17.00
CA GLY A 330 20.24 -5.76 17.54
C GLY A 330 19.84 -7.19 17.17
N VAL A 331 19.14 -7.38 16.05
CA VAL A 331 18.95 -8.70 15.45
C VAL A 331 20.24 -9.11 14.75
N LEU A 332 20.66 -10.34 14.97
CA LEU A 332 21.85 -10.91 14.35
C LEU A 332 21.49 -11.62 13.05
N MET A 333 22.31 -11.43 12.01
CA MET A 333 22.09 -12.03 10.70
C MET A 333 23.12 -13.11 10.42
N ARG A 334 22.66 -14.30 10.03
CA ARG A 334 23.46 -15.44 9.57
C ARG A 334 23.09 -15.76 8.12
N TRP A 335 23.75 -15.06 7.21
CA TRP A 335 23.63 -15.34 5.78
C TRP A 335 24.38 -16.62 5.39
N LEU A 336 24.05 -17.16 4.23
CA LEU A 336 24.64 -18.39 3.70
C LEU A 336 24.58 -19.53 4.71
N SER A 337 23.42 -19.68 5.36
CA SER A 337 23.23 -20.70 6.40
C SER A 337 21.82 -21.33 6.31
N THR A 338 21.74 -22.62 6.52
CA THR A 338 20.47 -23.37 6.60
C THR A 338 20.38 -24.16 7.90
N ILE A 339 19.16 -24.45 8.36
CA ILE A 339 18.96 -25.29 9.54
C ILE A 339 19.01 -26.77 9.12
N ARG A 340 19.87 -27.53 9.76
CA ARG A 340 20.04 -28.98 9.54
C ARG A 340 19.19 -29.79 10.51
N SER A 341 19.20 -29.43 11.78
CA SER A 341 18.38 -30.08 12.81
C SER A 341 18.12 -29.14 13.99
N VAL A 342 17.06 -29.41 14.74
CA VAL A 342 16.68 -28.69 15.96
C VAL A 342 16.63 -29.68 17.12
N GLU A 343 17.33 -29.40 18.20
CA GLU A 343 17.33 -30.18 19.42
C GLU A 343 16.92 -29.31 20.62
N ALA A 344 16.75 -29.93 21.79
CA ALA A 344 16.47 -29.17 23.01
C ALA A 344 17.62 -28.20 23.32
N GLY A 345 17.34 -26.90 23.29
CA GLY A 345 18.29 -25.84 23.64
C GLY A 345 19.34 -25.49 22.56
N LYS A 346 19.33 -26.13 21.40
CA LYS A 346 20.25 -25.82 20.31
C LYS A 346 19.68 -26.11 18.92
N VAL A 347 20.24 -25.43 17.93
CA VAL A 347 19.99 -25.67 16.51
C VAL A 347 21.33 -25.91 15.80
N VAL A 348 21.37 -26.90 14.94
CA VAL A 348 22.53 -27.14 14.07
C VAL A 348 22.29 -26.46 12.75
N VAL A 349 23.15 -25.52 12.40
CA VAL A 349 23.14 -24.84 11.11
C VAL A 349 24.26 -25.36 10.22
N GLU A 350 23.97 -25.40 8.93
CA GLU A 350 24.95 -25.79 7.91
C GLU A 350 25.27 -24.58 7.05
N ARG A 351 26.55 -24.33 6.81
CA ARG A 351 27.01 -23.28 5.92
C ARG A 351 26.65 -23.60 4.49
N MET A 352 26.23 -22.60 3.75
CA MET A 352 25.89 -22.69 2.34
C MET A 352 26.89 -21.92 1.49
N GLU A 353 27.01 -22.34 0.25
CA GLU A 353 27.74 -21.67 -0.81
C GLU A 353 26.83 -21.51 -2.02
N LEU A 354 26.94 -20.40 -2.76
CA LEU A 354 26.14 -20.22 -3.96
C LEU A 354 26.87 -20.84 -5.16
N ASP A 355 26.15 -21.67 -5.92
CA ASP A 355 26.65 -22.15 -7.21
C ASP A 355 26.62 -21.05 -8.28
N ASP A 356 27.08 -21.34 -9.49
CA ASP A 356 27.17 -20.42 -10.62
C ASP A 356 25.79 -19.82 -11.02
N THR A 357 24.69 -20.46 -10.63
CA THR A 357 23.33 -19.97 -10.86
C THR A 357 22.79 -19.13 -9.71
N GLY A 358 23.55 -19.01 -8.61
CA GLY A 358 23.14 -18.34 -7.38
C GLY A 358 22.21 -19.20 -6.51
N PHE A 359 22.14 -20.51 -6.77
CA PHE A 359 21.38 -21.43 -5.92
C PHE A 359 22.24 -21.91 -4.74
N PRO A 360 21.73 -21.93 -3.49
CA PRO A 360 22.51 -22.30 -2.32
C PRO A 360 22.73 -23.81 -2.25
N GLN A 361 23.99 -24.22 -2.13
CA GLN A 361 24.45 -25.58 -1.97
C GLN A 361 25.05 -25.77 -0.57
N PRO A 362 24.82 -26.91 0.11
CA PRO A 362 25.39 -27.21 1.42
C PRO A 362 26.88 -27.52 1.30
N THR A 363 27.70 -26.98 2.21
CA THR A 363 29.16 -27.18 2.24
C THR A 363 29.58 -28.35 3.10
N GLY A 364 28.70 -28.87 3.98
CA GLY A 364 29.05 -29.86 5.01
C GLY A 364 29.65 -29.26 6.28
N GLU A 365 29.91 -27.94 6.33
CA GLU A 365 30.38 -27.26 7.53
C GLU A 365 29.20 -27.01 8.48
N LEU A 366 29.26 -27.60 9.67
CA LEU A 366 28.21 -27.52 10.68
C LEU A 366 28.63 -26.63 11.85
N GLU A 367 27.71 -25.83 12.35
CA GLU A 367 27.85 -24.98 13.55
C GLU A 367 26.65 -25.19 14.47
N GLU A 368 26.90 -25.25 15.77
CA GLU A 368 25.81 -25.28 16.78
C GLU A 368 25.51 -23.88 17.30
N LEU A 369 24.24 -23.46 17.21
CA LEU A 369 23.72 -22.25 17.82
C LEU A 369 22.83 -22.62 19.00
N ALA A 370 22.97 -21.92 20.10
CA ALA A 370 22.06 -22.08 21.23
C ALA A 370 20.69 -21.48 20.87
N ALA A 371 19.61 -22.22 21.10
CA ALA A 371 18.26 -21.77 20.76
C ALA A 371 17.22 -22.35 21.74
N ASP A 372 16.42 -21.49 22.33
CA ASP A 372 15.29 -21.90 23.16
C ASP A 372 14.01 -22.07 22.30
N THR A 373 13.92 -21.33 21.20
CA THR A 373 12.82 -21.43 20.22
C THR A 373 13.34 -21.20 18.80
N VAL A 374 12.82 -21.95 17.85
CA VAL A 374 13.00 -21.75 16.41
C VAL A 374 11.68 -21.27 15.81
N VAL A 375 11.71 -20.20 15.01
CA VAL A 375 10.55 -19.64 14.32
C VAL A 375 10.74 -19.81 12.81
N LEU A 376 9.81 -20.50 12.16
CA LEU A 376 9.84 -20.73 10.71
C LEU A 376 9.12 -19.59 9.98
N ALA A 377 9.84 -18.88 9.10
CA ALA A 377 9.34 -17.80 8.27
C ALA A 377 9.60 -18.07 6.78
N LEU A 378 9.11 -19.22 6.29
CA LEU A 378 9.43 -19.81 4.98
C LEU A 378 8.43 -19.45 3.88
N GLY A 379 7.55 -18.48 4.14
CA GLY A 379 6.46 -18.05 3.26
C GLY A 379 5.11 -18.60 3.68
N GLN A 380 4.07 -18.25 2.92
CA GLN A 380 2.68 -18.60 3.22
C GLN A 380 2.01 -19.21 2.00
N ASP A 381 1.00 -20.05 2.26
CA ASP A 381 0.10 -20.66 1.29
C ASP A 381 -1.33 -20.16 1.47
N VAL A 382 -2.12 -20.28 0.41
CA VAL A 382 -3.53 -19.86 0.35
C VAL A 382 -4.43 -21.02 0.80
N ASP A 383 -5.49 -20.73 1.58
CA ASP A 383 -6.58 -21.69 1.84
C ASP A 383 -7.59 -21.61 0.68
N LEU A 384 -7.56 -22.58 -0.20
CA LEU A 384 -8.44 -22.68 -1.37
C LEU A 384 -9.65 -23.59 -1.13
N SER A 385 -9.91 -24.02 0.10
CA SER A 385 -11.00 -24.97 0.42
C SER A 385 -12.38 -24.48 -0.02
N LEU A 386 -12.61 -23.14 -0.06
CA LEU A 386 -13.91 -22.56 -0.46
C LEU A 386 -14.25 -22.75 -1.95
N ILE A 387 -13.25 -23.03 -2.78
CA ILE A 387 -13.40 -23.27 -4.22
C ILE A 387 -13.08 -24.71 -4.62
N GLU A 388 -12.94 -25.60 -3.66
CA GLU A 388 -12.66 -27.01 -3.91
C GLU A 388 -13.80 -27.64 -4.72
N GLY A 389 -13.46 -28.28 -5.84
CA GLY A 389 -14.46 -28.86 -6.76
C GLY A 389 -14.93 -27.93 -7.89
N HIS A 390 -14.66 -26.65 -7.84
CA HIS A 390 -14.97 -25.69 -8.91
C HIS A 390 -13.93 -25.75 -10.03
N ARG A 391 -14.20 -26.53 -11.06
CA ARG A 391 -13.29 -26.79 -12.20
C ARG A 391 -13.11 -25.60 -13.14
N ASP A 392 -14.01 -24.65 -13.08
CA ASP A 392 -14.02 -23.39 -13.83
C ASP A 392 -13.13 -22.30 -13.20
N ILE A 393 -12.66 -22.52 -11.97
CA ILE A 393 -11.69 -21.65 -11.33
C ILE A 393 -10.30 -22.32 -11.40
N GLU A 394 -9.44 -21.80 -12.25
CA GLU A 394 -8.11 -22.33 -12.44
C GLU A 394 -7.19 -21.98 -11.26
N VAL A 395 -6.44 -22.98 -10.78
CA VAL A 395 -5.43 -22.83 -9.73
C VAL A 395 -4.10 -23.35 -10.25
N THR A 396 -3.08 -22.50 -10.22
CA THR A 396 -1.70 -22.85 -10.61
C THR A 396 -0.75 -22.38 -9.52
N ASP A 397 0.23 -23.20 -9.14
CA ASP A 397 1.21 -22.92 -8.07
C ASP A 397 0.58 -22.49 -6.74
N GLY A 398 -0.63 -22.98 -6.43
CA GLY A 398 -1.35 -22.71 -5.19
C GLY A 398 -2.00 -21.32 -5.13
N VAL A 399 -2.16 -20.64 -6.27
CA VAL A 399 -2.87 -19.37 -6.40
C VAL A 399 -3.92 -19.41 -7.51
N VAL A 400 -4.99 -18.64 -7.34
CA VAL A 400 -6.08 -18.53 -8.31
C VAL A 400 -5.62 -17.71 -9.51
N GLN A 401 -5.85 -18.24 -10.71
CA GLN A 401 -5.58 -17.50 -11.94
C GLN A 401 -6.73 -16.58 -12.27
N VAL A 402 -6.40 -15.35 -12.68
CA VAL A 402 -7.36 -14.31 -13.03
C VAL A 402 -6.99 -13.63 -14.34
N GLY A 403 -7.99 -13.09 -15.04
CA GLY A 403 -7.79 -12.22 -16.18
C GLY A 403 -7.26 -10.83 -15.79
N THR A 404 -7.02 -9.98 -16.78
CA THR A 404 -6.63 -8.57 -16.55
C THR A 404 -7.72 -7.76 -15.85
N ASP A 405 -8.95 -8.25 -15.88
CA ASP A 405 -10.14 -7.73 -15.20
C ASP A 405 -10.31 -8.29 -13.78
N LEU A 406 -9.35 -9.10 -13.30
CA LEU A 406 -9.40 -9.82 -12.04
C LEU A 406 -10.56 -10.82 -11.90
N MET A 407 -11.26 -11.14 -13.01
CA MET A 407 -12.25 -12.20 -13.04
C MET A 407 -11.56 -13.57 -13.12
N THR A 408 -12.06 -14.53 -12.39
CA THR A 408 -11.65 -15.93 -12.49
C THR A 408 -12.25 -16.58 -13.75
N GLY A 409 -12.01 -17.87 -13.99
CA GLY A 409 -12.71 -18.60 -15.05
C GLY A 409 -14.22 -18.68 -14.87
N ARG A 410 -14.73 -18.38 -13.66
CA ARG A 410 -16.16 -18.36 -13.33
C ARG A 410 -16.74 -16.96 -13.47
N ALA A 411 -17.77 -16.82 -14.29
CA ALA A 411 -18.45 -15.53 -14.51
C ALA A 411 -19.04 -14.98 -13.20
N GLY A 412 -18.79 -13.70 -12.92
CA GLY A 412 -19.25 -13.01 -11.71
C GLY A 412 -18.43 -13.30 -10.44
N VAL A 413 -17.36 -14.10 -10.56
CA VAL A 413 -16.43 -14.37 -9.45
C VAL A 413 -15.08 -13.76 -9.79
N PHE A 414 -14.63 -12.84 -8.94
CA PHE A 414 -13.37 -12.11 -9.06
C PHE A 414 -12.45 -12.49 -7.90
N ALA A 415 -11.15 -12.28 -8.06
CA ALA A 415 -10.21 -12.54 -6.98
C ALA A 415 -9.06 -11.52 -6.97
N GLY A 416 -8.45 -11.31 -5.78
CA GLY A 416 -7.35 -10.37 -5.63
C GLY A 416 -6.59 -10.54 -4.31
N GLY A 417 -5.56 -9.71 -4.11
CA GLY A 417 -4.65 -9.83 -2.98
C GLY A 417 -3.71 -11.02 -3.11
N ASP A 418 -3.22 -11.54 -1.99
CA ASP A 418 -2.17 -12.58 -1.96
C ASP A 418 -2.60 -13.95 -2.51
N MET A 419 -3.87 -14.11 -2.85
CA MET A 419 -4.38 -15.37 -3.43
C MET A 419 -4.27 -15.44 -4.96
N VAL A 420 -3.85 -14.37 -5.61
CA VAL A 420 -3.60 -14.32 -7.06
C VAL A 420 -2.12 -14.09 -7.37
N PRO A 421 -1.64 -14.35 -8.62
CA PRO A 421 -0.25 -14.12 -8.99
C PRO A 421 0.10 -12.62 -9.01
N ASP A 422 0.75 -12.12 -8.00
CA ASP A 422 1.31 -10.76 -7.94
C ASP A 422 2.24 -10.63 -6.72
N GLU A 423 2.86 -9.46 -6.53
CA GLU A 423 3.61 -9.16 -5.32
C GLU A 423 2.68 -9.09 -4.09
N ARG A 424 3.09 -9.80 -3.03
CA ARG A 424 2.32 -9.88 -1.79
C ARG A 424 2.61 -8.69 -0.87
N THR A 425 2.10 -7.52 -1.25
CA THR A 425 2.18 -6.29 -0.45
C THR A 425 0.78 -5.74 -0.16
N VAL A 426 0.66 -4.96 0.91
CA VAL A 426 -0.62 -4.31 1.27
C VAL A 426 -1.07 -3.38 0.15
N THR A 427 -0.14 -2.64 -0.48
CA THR A 427 -0.44 -1.69 -1.55
C THR A 427 -0.98 -2.38 -2.80
N VAL A 428 -0.36 -3.48 -3.23
CA VAL A 428 -0.84 -4.29 -4.36
C VAL A 428 -2.22 -4.85 -4.07
N ALA A 429 -2.43 -5.35 -2.85
CA ALA A 429 -3.72 -5.88 -2.43
C ALA A 429 -4.84 -4.82 -2.46
N ILE A 430 -4.57 -3.58 -2.03
CA ILE A 430 -5.49 -2.45 -2.13
C ILE A 430 -5.80 -2.15 -3.60
N GLY A 431 -4.78 -2.08 -4.46
CA GLY A 431 -4.95 -1.85 -5.89
C GLY A 431 -5.77 -2.94 -6.58
N HIS A 432 -5.64 -4.22 -6.17
CA HIS A 432 -6.52 -5.29 -6.66
C HIS A 432 -7.98 -5.03 -6.29
N GLY A 433 -8.26 -4.66 -5.03
CA GLY A 433 -9.61 -4.32 -4.60
C GLY A 433 -10.23 -3.16 -5.38
N HIS A 434 -9.45 -2.08 -5.59
CA HIS A 434 -9.87 -0.92 -6.36
C HIS A 434 -10.19 -1.27 -7.82
N ARG A 435 -9.25 -1.94 -8.51
CA ARG A 435 -9.45 -2.35 -9.91
C ARG A 435 -10.62 -3.33 -10.07
N ALA A 436 -10.70 -4.33 -9.18
CA ALA A 436 -11.79 -5.31 -9.21
C ALA A 436 -13.15 -4.63 -9.07
N ALA A 437 -13.31 -3.63 -8.21
CA ALA A 437 -14.58 -2.95 -8.01
C ALA A 437 -15.13 -2.34 -9.30
N SER A 438 -14.29 -1.73 -10.13
CA SER A 438 -14.70 -1.17 -11.43
C SER A 438 -15.16 -2.26 -12.41
N HIS A 439 -14.46 -3.39 -12.43
CA HIS A 439 -14.84 -4.52 -13.29
C HIS A 439 -16.09 -5.24 -12.80
N VAL A 440 -16.25 -5.40 -11.49
CA VAL A 440 -17.47 -5.98 -10.86
C VAL A 440 -18.68 -5.09 -11.14
N ASP A 441 -18.56 -3.77 -10.98
CA ASP A 441 -19.66 -2.84 -11.27
C ASP A 441 -20.10 -2.93 -12.73
N ALA A 442 -19.14 -2.87 -13.67
CA ALA A 442 -19.44 -2.99 -15.10
C ALA A 442 -20.11 -4.33 -15.42
N TRP A 443 -19.60 -5.44 -14.88
CA TRP A 443 -20.17 -6.77 -15.05
C TRP A 443 -21.62 -6.84 -14.53
N LEU A 444 -21.88 -6.30 -13.34
CA LEU A 444 -23.22 -6.25 -12.75
C LEU A 444 -24.22 -5.41 -13.55
N ARG A 445 -23.74 -4.42 -14.29
CA ARG A 445 -24.55 -3.60 -15.22
C ARG A 445 -24.68 -4.21 -16.60
N GLY A 446 -24.01 -5.34 -16.89
CA GLY A 446 -23.95 -5.95 -18.22
C GLY A 446 -23.09 -5.18 -19.19
N GLU A 447 -22.14 -4.44 -18.69
CA GLU A 447 -21.18 -3.61 -19.41
C GLU A 447 -19.76 -4.21 -19.32
N ARG A 448 -18.82 -3.63 -20.08
CA ARG A 448 -17.41 -3.96 -19.97
C ARG A 448 -16.63 -2.71 -19.58
N PHE A 449 -15.93 -2.76 -18.47
CA PHE A 449 -14.98 -1.72 -18.11
C PHE A 449 -13.72 -1.83 -18.97
N VAL A 450 -13.35 -0.74 -19.62
CA VAL A 450 -12.11 -0.62 -20.39
C VAL A 450 -11.34 0.53 -19.78
N PRO A 451 -10.21 0.28 -19.10
CA PRO A 451 -9.39 1.34 -18.56
C PRO A 451 -8.83 2.21 -19.69
N GLU A 452 -8.72 3.49 -19.44
CA GLU A 452 -8.03 4.39 -20.36
C GLU A 452 -6.57 3.97 -20.52
N PRO A 453 -6.00 4.02 -21.73
CA PRO A 453 -4.59 3.74 -21.91
C PRO A 453 -3.76 4.76 -21.11
N PRO A 454 -2.68 4.34 -20.45
CA PRO A 454 -1.84 5.26 -19.70
C PRO A 454 -1.22 6.30 -20.66
N ALA A 455 -1.15 7.56 -20.21
CA ALA A 455 -0.42 8.60 -20.90
C ALA A 455 1.09 8.32 -20.87
N ASP A 456 1.85 8.95 -21.75
CA ASP A 456 3.31 8.87 -21.77
C ASP A 456 3.91 9.39 -20.45
N LEU A 457 4.97 8.75 -19.98
CA LEU A 457 5.64 9.15 -18.75
C LEU A 457 6.24 10.56 -18.85
N ALA A 458 6.11 11.32 -17.77
CA ALA A 458 6.80 12.58 -17.58
C ALA A 458 8.22 12.31 -17.07
N GLY A 459 9.14 11.92 -17.96
CA GLY A 459 10.54 11.70 -17.60
C GLY A 459 11.23 12.99 -17.14
N PHE A 460 12.27 12.85 -16.34
CA PHE A 460 13.04 13.99 -15.79
C PHE A 460 13.64 14.87 -16.87
N ASP A 461 14.10 14.30 -17.97
CA ASP A 461 14.66 14.96 -19.16
C ASP A 461 13.66 15.89 -19.88
N LEU A 462 12.38 15.72 -19.63
CA LEU A 462 11.31 16.54 -20.19
C LEU A 462 10.92 17.72 -19.28
N LEU A 463 11.50 17.79 -18.08
CA LEU A 463 11.17 18.80 -17.08
C LEU A 463 12.13 19.99 -17.19
N ASN A 464 11.58 21.19 -17.00
CA ASN A 464 12.38 22.40 -16.86
C ASN A 464 12.69 22.64 -15.37
N THR A 465 13.89 22.22 -14.94
CA THR A 465 14.25 22.18 -13.51
C THR A 465 15.05 23.39 -13.04
N TRP A 466 15.40 24.33 -13.92
CA TRP A 466 16.32 25.44 -13.62
C TRP A 466 15.85 26.39 -12.49
N TYR A 467 14.56 26.43 -12.20
CA TYR A 467 13.97 27.30 -11.17
C TYR A 467 13.70 26.60 -9.83
N TYR A 468 13.97 25.30 -9.75
CA TYR A 468 13.89 24.58 -8.49
C TYR A 468 15.19 24.74 -7.71
N ALA A 469 15.08 25.05 -6.42
CA ALA A 469 16.20 25.06 -5.51
C ALA A 469 16.33 23.71 -4.80
N ASP A 470 17.57 23.37 -4.46
CA ASP A 470 17.85 22.22 -3.60
C ASP A 470 17.15 22.39 -2.24
N ALA A 471 16.46 21.37 -1.81
CA ALA A 471 15.78 21.33 -0.53
C ALA A 471 15.80 19.88 -0.01
N PRO A 472 16.50 19.59 1.09
CA PRO A 472 16.60 18.23 1.60
C PRO A 472 15.24 17.70 2.03
N ALA A 473 15.05 16.37 1.91
CA ALA A 473 13.84 15.71 2.36
C ALA A 473 13.67 15.81 3.88
N THR A 474 12.43 15.84 4.33
CA THR A 474 12.12 15.85 5.76
C THR A 474 12.32 14.46 6.34
N VAL A 475 13.14 14.35 7.37
CA VAL A 475 13.34 13.09 8.10
C VAL A 475 12.23 12.91 9.14
N ARG A 476 11.56 11.77 9.08
CA ARG A 476 10.57 11.39 10.11
C ARG A 476 11.26 11.11 11.45
N PRO A 477 10.68 11.55 12.58
CA PRO A 477 11.22 11.22 13.89
C PRO A 477 11.12 9.71 14.14
N MET A 478 12.13 9.15 14.79
CA MET A 478 12.14 7.74 15.18
C MET A 478 12.27 7.61 16.69
N LEU A 479 11.62 6.60 17.24
CA LEU A 479 11.78 6.24 18.63
C LEU A 479 13.23 5.85 18.92
N ASP A 480 13.76 6.20 20.10
CA ASP A 480 15.14 5.87 20.43
C ASP A 480 15.41 4.35 20.45
N SER A 481 16.64 3.95 20.16
CA SER A 481 17.06 2.57 19.97
C SER A 481 16.78 1.67 21.19
N ALA A 482 16.83 2.19 22.42
CA ALA A 482 16.53 1.39 23.64
C ALA A 482 15.04 1.08 23.71
N ARG A 483 14.19 2.10 23.55
CA ARG A 483 12.73 1.91 23.55
C ARG A 483 12.25 1.03 22.41
N ARG A 484 12.85 1.14 21.21
CA ARG A 484 12.51 0.27 20.08
C ARG A 484 12.72 -1.21 20.36
N ARG A 485 13.62 -1.56 21.26
CA ARG A 485 13.89 -2.98 21.62
C ARG A 485 13.00 -3.53 22.70
N ASP A 486 12.45 -2.65 23.54
CA ASP A 486 11.79 -3.07 24.80
C ASP A 486 10.28 -2.81 24.79
N THR A 487 9.76 -1.96 23.90
CA THR A 487 8.34 -1.61 23.86
C THR A 487 7.69 -1.94 22.49
N PHE A 488 6.37 -1.99 22.49
CA PHE A 488 5.56 -2.09 21.26
C PHE A 488 5.00 -0.75 20.81
N ASP A 489 5.55 0.35 21.32
CA ASP A 489 5.23 1.70 20.85
C ASP A 489 5.60 1.86 19.38
N GLU A 490 4.89 2.72 18.65
CA GLU A 490 5.16 2.98 17.26
C GLU A 490 6.57 3.53 17.05
N VAL A 491 7.35 2.89 16.18
CA VAL A 491 8.78 3.17 15.98
C VAL A 491 8.99 4.44 15.17
N VAL A 492 8.28 4.59 14.05
CA VAL A 492 8.42 5.74 13.14
C VAL A 492 7.31 6.73 13.40
N GLY A 493 7.65 7.97 13.72
CA GLY A 493 6.69 9.05 13.96
C GLY A 493 6.15 9.68 12.66
N GLY A 494 5.12 10.49 12.79
CA GLY A 494 4.55 11.31 11.72
C GLY A 494 5.25 12.65 11.56
N LEU A 495 4.91 13.39 10.50
CA LEU A 495 5.36 14.77 10.28
C LEU A 495 4.51 15.75 11.09
N ALA A 496 5.12 16.86 11.51
CA ALA A 496 4.38 18.01 11.98
C ALA A 496 3.73 18.77 10.81
N PRO A 497 2.66 19.56 11.03
CA PRO A 497 1.97 20.27 9.94
C PRO A 497 2.89 21.12 9.06
N SER A 498 3.86 21.83 9.66
CA SER A 498 4.81 22.66 8.93
C SER A 498 5.77 21.85 8.06
N THR A 499 6.22 20.69 8.53
CA THR A 499 7.11 19.81 7.78
C THR A 499 6.35 19.03 6.71
N ALA A 500 5.10 18.65 6.95
CA ALA A 500 4.23 18.05 5.94
C ALA A 500 3.94 19.03 4.78
N LEU A 501 3.67 20.30 5.11
CA LEU A 501 3.47 21.35 4.12
C LEU A 501 4.74 21.61 3.30
N PHE A 502 5.90 21.66 3.98
CA PHE A 502 7.20 21.81 3.31
C PHE A 502 7.44 20.65 2.34
N GLU A 503 7.19 19.42 2.79
CA GLU A 503 7.39 18.22 1.97
C GLU A 503 6.45 18.17 0.76
N ALA A 504 5.16 18.52 0.92
CA ALA A 504 4.22 18.65 -0.19
C ALA A 504 4.71 19.66 -1.23
N ARG A 505 5.25 20.81 -0.81
CA ARG A 505 5.80 21.86 -1.68
C ARG A 505 7.11 21.50 -2.38
N ARG A 506 7.74 20.41 -1.99
CA ARG A 506 8.89 19.87 -2.74
C ARG A 506 8.46 19.15 -4.03
N CYS A 507 7.18 18.87 -4.21
CA CYS A 507 6.66 18.23 -5.42
C CYS A 507 6.90 19.13 -6.64
N MET A 508 7.45 18.56 -7.71
CA MET A 508 7.71 19.27 -8.96
C MET A 508 6.50 19.27 -9.91
N SER A 509 5.38 18.68 -9.51
CA SER A 509 4.14 18.59 -10.28
C SER A 509 4.37 18.08 -11.71
N CYS A 510 5.07 16.95 -11.85
CA CYS A 510 5.42 16.37 -13.14
C CYS A 510 4.19 15.76 -13.82
N GLY A 511 3.79 16.24 -14.97
CA GLY A 511 2.87 15.54 -15.86
C GLY A 511 1.50 16.15 -16.03
N ASN A 512 0.58 16.02 -15.10
CA ASN A 512 -0.80 16.46 -15.28
C ASN A 512 -0.94 17.98 -15.29
N CYS A 513 -1.83 18.48 -16.14
CA CYS A 513 -2.31 19.84 -16.04
C CYS A 513 -3.43 19.91 -14.99
N PHE A 514 -3.28 20.81 -14.00
CA PHE A 514 -4.31 21.00 -12.96
C PHE A 514 -5.22 22.22 -13.21
N GLY A 515 -5.02 22.91 -14.33
CA GLY A 515 -5.75 24.13 -14.58
C GLY A 515 -5.37 25.27 -13.60
N CYS A 516 -4.11 25.31 -13.14
CA CYS A 516 -3.62 26.37 -12.26
C CYS A 516 -3.41 27.72 -12.99
N ASP A 517 -3.56 27.73 -14.31
CA ASP A 517 -3.47 28.90 -15.19
C ASP A 517 -2.14 29.69 -15.13
N ASN A 518 -1.11 29.16 -14.46
CA ASN A 518 0.19 29.80 -14.40
C ASN A 518 0.80 30.02 -15.79
N CYS A 519 0.74 29.01 -16.66
CA CYS A 519 1.20 29.11 -18.04
C CYS A 519 0.39 30.16 -18.83
N PHE A 520 -0.91 30.29 -18.58
CA PHE A 520 -1.77 31.31 -19.14
C PHE A 520 -1.37 32.71 -18.65
N GLY A 521 -1.17 32.85 -17.32
CA GLY A 521 -0.81 34.13 -16.72
C GLY A 521 0.58 34.67 -17.06
N VAL A 522 1.55 33.77 -17.37
CA VAL A 522 2.92 34.17 -17.69
C VAL A 522 3.21 34.19 -19.19
N CYS A 523 2.33 33.70 -20.04
CA CYS A 523 2.54 33.67 -21.48
C CYS A 523 2.33 35.06 -22.08
N PRO A 524 3.38 35.73 -22.62
CA PRO A 524 3.26 37.07 -23.19
C PRO A 524 2.45 37.10 -24.48
N ASP A 525 2.35 35.97 -25.17
CA ASP A 525 1.70 35.85 -26.48
C ASP A 525 0.26 35.28 -26.41
N ASN A 526 -0.28 35.07 -25.18
CA ASN A 526 -1.58 34.40 -25.00
C ASN A 526 -1.65 33.05 -25.75
N ALA A 527 -0.57 32.33 -25.75
CA ALA A 527 -0.47 31.05 -26.48
C ALA A 527 -1.21 29.91 -25.76
N VAL A 528 -1.57 30.10 -24.52
CA VAL A 528 -2.28 29.11 -23.68
C VAL A 528 -3.73 29.59 -23.51
N ILE A 529 -4.67 28.76 -23.89
CA ILE A 529 -6.11 29.04 -23.85
C ILE A 529 -6.78 28.01 -22.99
#